data_6de106903eeb0c7be8bf14ad855a58f7
#
_entry.id   6de106903eeb0c7be8bf14ad855a58f7
#
_cell.length_a   1.000
_cell.length_b   1.000
_cell.length_c   1.000
_cell.angle_alpha   90.00
_cell.angle_beta   90.00
_cell.angle_gamma   90.00
#
_symmetry.space_group_name_H-M   'P 1'
#
loop_
_entity.id
_entity.type
_entity.pdbx_description
1 polymer ?
#
loop_
_entity_poly.entity_id
_entity_poly.type
_entity_poly.pdbx_seq_one_letter_code
_entity_poly.pdbx_strand_id
1 'polypeptide(L)'
;MGLLQRLKYSIEADLHQFFDKKEEKNPIAMLNQYIREAEKQTEQTGKYLERQGQLKEKLEKERVQAIEMFEKRQAQLELAQASGEVDLIEFAEQEKNAYANRIAALDQSIEQVTNELFGLERKFEEMKHKIKDMRVRQLQLMGKENVVRAHHQMDRVQLMGKENVVRAHHQMDRV
;
A
#
# COMPACT_ATOMS: atom_id res chain seq x y z
N MET A 1 -5.61 -14.89 -4.03
CA MET A 1 -5.07 -13.96 -3.03
C MET A 1 -4.43 -12.78 -3.74
N GLY A 2 -4.92 -11.59 -3.50
CA GLY A 2 -4.36 -10.37 -4.09
C GLY A 2 -2.95 -10.08 -3.55
N LEU A 3 -2.16 -9.33 -4.33
CA LEU A 3 -0.77 -8.95 -4.01
C LEU A 3 -0.66 -8.28 -2.62
N LEU A 4 -1.65 -7.46 -2.26
CA LEU A 4 -1.75 -6.78 -0.97
C LEU A 4 -2.03 -7.74 0.19
N GLN A 5 -2.78 -8.80 -0.05
CA GLN A 5 -3.07 -9.80 0.97
C GLN A 5 -1.82 -10.66 1.26
N ARG A 6 -1.05 -10.98 0.22
CA ARG A 6 0.26 -11.65 0.37
C ARG A 6 1.25 -10.77 1.14
N LEU A 7 1.29 -9.48 0.84
CA LEU A 7 2.16 -8.53 1.54
C LEU A 7 1.76 -8.40 3.02
N LYS A 8 0.47 -8.33 3.33
CA LYS A 8 -0.03 -8.29 4.72
C LYS A 8 0.39 -9.55 5.50
N TYR A 9 0.18 -10.73 4.93
CA TYR A 9 0.58 -12.00 5.58
C TYR A 9 2.09 -12.13 5.72
N SER A 10 2.87 -11.72 4.71
CA SER A 10 4.33 -11.69 4.78
C SER A 10 4.82 -10.77 5.90
N ILE A 11 4.26 -9.56 6.01
CA ILE A 11 4.60 -8.60 7.06
C ILE A 11 4.29 -9.13 8.46
N GLU A 12 3.14 -9.75 8.67
CA GLU A 12 2.75 -10.27 9.99
C GLU A 12 3.55 -11.52 10.37
N ALA A 13 3.73 -12.45 9.44
CA ALA A 13 4.47 -13.68 9.66
C ALA A 13 5.97 -13.43 9.87
N ASP A 14 6.57 -12.54 9.07
CA ASP A 14 7.98 -12.20 9.17
C ASP A 14 8.30 -11.42 10.44
N LEU A 15 7.40 -10.54 10.91
CA LEU A 15 7.55 -9.85 12.18
C LEU A 15 7.57 -10.82 13.37
N HIS A 16 6.68 -11.81 13.40
CA HIS A 16 6.68 -12.82 14.46
C HIS A 16 7.95 -13.68 14.42
N GLN A 17 8.36 -14.17 13.24
CA GLN A 17 9.59 -14.92 13.08
C GLN A 17 10.83 -14.10 13.45
N PHE A 18 10.81 -12.81 13.17
CA PHE A 18 11.90 -11.87 13.40
C PHE A 18 12.18 -11.66 14.90
N PHE A 19 11.12 -11.64 15.72
CA PHE A 19 11.24 -11.42 17.16
C PHE A 19 11.49 -12.71 17.93
N ASP A 20 11.12 -13.87 17.38
CA ASP A 20 11.32 -15.18 18.00
C ASP A 20 12.73 -15.75 17.77
N LYS A 21 13.43 -15.33 16.71
CA LYS A 21 14.82 -15.74 16.45
C LYS A 21 15.81 -14.90 17.23
N LYS A 22 16.13 -15.35 18.43
CA LYS A 22 17.16 -14.75 19.33
C LYS A 22 18.59 -14.79 18.80
N GLU A 23 18.88 -15.38 17.64
CA GLU A 23 20.24 -15.72 17.19
C GLU A 23 20.73 -14.99 15.92
N GLU A 24 19.97 -14.05 15.36
CA GLU A 24 20.44 -13.36 14.15
C GLU A 24 21.45 -12.26 14.46
N LYS A 25 22.57 -12.30 13.77
CA LYS A 25 23.74 -11.44 14.00
C LYS A 25 23.52 -9.94 13.82
N ASN A 26 22.38 -9.51 13.19
CA ASN A 26 22.05 -8.09 13.04
C ASN A 26 20.55 -7.87 12.77
N PRO A 27 19.70 -7.92 13.80
CA PRO A 27 18.24 -7.77 13.65
C PRO A 27 17.83 -6.39 13.11
N ILE A 28 18.59 -5.33 13.41
CA ILE A 28 18.30 -3.97 12.94
C ILE A 28 18.53 -3.85 11.44
N ALA A 29 19.60 -4.42 10.90
CA ALA A 29 19.89 -4.38 9.46
C ALA A 29 18.82 -5.13 8.65
N MET A 30 18.35 -6.28 9.13
CA MET A 30 17.29 -7.04 8.49
C MET A 30 15.96 -6.29 8.55
N LEU A 31 15.60 -5.69 9.67
CA LEU A 31 14.41 -4.86 9.81
C LEU A 31 14.46 -3.66 8.88
N ASN A 32 15.62 -3.02 8.71
CA ASN A 32 15.85 -1.94 7.76
C ASN A 32 15.57 -2.37 6.32
N GLN A 33 16.11 -3.51 5.91
CA GLN A 33 15.89 -4.04 4.56
C GLN A 33 14.41 -4.35 4.32
N TYR A 34 13.76 -4.93 5.31
CA TYR A 34 12.35 -5.25 5.27
C TYR A 34 11.46 -4.00 5.14
N ILE A 35 11.73 -2.97 5.94
CA ILE A 35 11.01 -1.69 5.87
C ILE A 35 11.18 -1.06 4.48
N ARG A 36 12.38 -1.05 3.91
CA ARG A 36 12.62 -0.52 2.56
C ARG A 36 11.84 -1.25 1.49
N GLU A 37 11.79 -2.57 1.57
CA GLU A 37 11.02 -3.38 0.61
C GLU A 37 9.51 -3.14 0.75
N ALA A 38 9.00 -3.07 1.99
CA ALA A 38 7.61 -2.76 2.27
C ALA A 38 7.22 -1.35 1.77
N GLU A 39 8.09 -0.35 1.95
CA GLU A 39 7.90 1.01 1.43
C GLU A 39 7.83 1.04 -0.09
N LYS A 40 8.75 0.35 -0.75
CA LYS A 40 8.78 0.25 -2.22
C LYS A 40 7.50 -0.39 -2.77
N GLN A 41 7.05 -1.48 -2.17
CA GLN A 41 5.82 -2.15 -2.58
C GLN A 41 4.57 -1.30 -2.30
N THR A 42 4.55 -0.57 -1.18
CA THR A 42 3.48 0.36 -0.84
C THR A 42 3.42 1.52 -1.84
N GLU A 43 4.56 2.07 -2.24
CA GLU A 43 4.63 3.10 -3.29
C GLU A 43 4.09 2.59 -4.63
N GLN A 44 4.47 1.38 -5.03
CA GLN A 44 3.92 0.76 -6.25
C GLN A 44 2.41 0.57 -6.18
N THR A 45 1.90 0.16 -5.04
CA THR A 45 0.46 0.04 -4.80
C THR A 45 -0.25 1.39 -4.91
N GLY A 46 0.35 2.46 -4.38
CA GLY A 46 -0.16 3.82 -4.53
C GLY A 46 -0.29 4.24 -6.00
N LYS A 47 0.69 3.90 -6.84
CA LYS A 47 0.62 4.15 -8.29
C LYS A 47 -0.49 3.36 -8.98
N TYR A 48 -0.76 2.13 -8.53
CA TYR A 48 -1.90 1.35 -9.04
C TYR A 48 -3.24 1.99 -8.66
N LEU A 49 -3.38 2.45 -7.42
CA LEU A 49 -4.59 3.15 -6.96
C LEU A 49 -4.85 4.43 -7.77
N GLU A 50 -3.80 5.21 -8.03
CA GLU A 50 -3.91 6.40 -8.88
C GLU A 50 -4.39 6.06 -10.30
N ARG A 51 -3.81 5.04 -10.93
CA ARG A 51 -4.23 4.59 -12.26
C ARG A 51 -5.67 4.10 -12.28
N GLN A 52 -6.09 3.37 -11.25
CA GLN A 52 -7.48 2.91 -11.12
C GLN A 52 -8.45 4.07 -10.91
N GLY A 53 -8.06 5.10 -10.15
CA GLY A 53 -8.82 6.33 -10.00
C GLY A 53 -9.01 7.07 -11.33
N GLN A 54 -7.94 7.19 -12.12
CA GLN A 54 -7.99 7.77 -13.46
C GLN A 54 -8.87 6.96 -14.43
N LEU A 55 -8.84 5.63 -14.32
CA LEU A 55 -9.73 4.76 -15.10
C LEU A 55 -11.19 5.02 -14.76
N LYS A 56 -11.52 5.13 -13.47
CA LYS A 56 -12.88 5.47 -13.00
C LYS A 56 -13.36 6.80 -13.61
N GLU A 57 -12.54 7.85 -13.53
CA GLU A 57 -12.87 9.15 -14.14
C GLU A 57 -13.15 9.05 -15.64
N LYS A 58 -12.37 8.25 -16.38
CA LYS A 58 -12.61 8.03 -17.81
C LYS A 58 -13.94 7.33 -18.07
N LEU A 59 -14.24 6.29 -17.28
CA LEU A 59 -15.51 5.58 -17.39
C LEU A 59 -16.70 6.49 -17.08
N GLU A 60 -16.59 7.36 -16.09
CA GLU A 60 -17.61 8.35 -15.74
C GLU A 60 -17.82 9.38 -16.86
N LYS A 61 -16.75 9.86 -17.50
CA LYS A 61 -16.84 10.75 -18.67
C LYS A 61 -17.51 10.07 -19.86
N GLU A 62 -17.14 8.84 -20.17
CA GLU A 62 -17.78 8.05 -21.22
C GLU A 62 -19.27 7.82 -20.94
N ARG A 63 -19.62 7.61 -19.69
CA ARG A 63 -21.01 7.47 -19.26
C ARG A 63 -21.82 8.74 -19.53
N VAL A 64 -21.28 9.91 -19.16
CA VAL A 64 -21.93 11.19 -19.42
C VAL A 64 -22.18 11.38 -20.92
N GLN A 65 -21.18 11.12 -21.76
CA GLN A 65 -21.31 11.21 -23.22
C GLN A 65 -22.34 10.22 -23.76
N ALA A 66 -22.37 9.00 -23.24
CA ALA A 66 -23.35 7.99 -23.66
C ALA A 66 -24.79 8.40 -23.31
N ILE A 67 -24.99 9.03 -22.14
CA ILE A 67 -26.30 9.57 -21.74
C ILE A 67 -26.73 10.71 -22.68
N GLU A 68 -25.84 11.64 -22.98
CA GLU A 68 -26.17 12.74 -23.92
C GLU A 68 -26.54 12.20 -25.31
N MET A 69 -25.82 11.18 -25.78
CA MET A 69 -26.18 10.56 -27.07
C MET A 69 -27.47 9.76 -27.00
N PHE A 70 -27.73 9.09 -25.89
CA PHE A 70 -29.03 8.41 -25.69
C PHE A 70 -30.19 9.38 -25.75
N GLU A 71 -30.11 10.53 -25.08
CA GLU A 71 -31.12 11.57 -25.09
C GLU A 71 -31.36 12.14 -26.51
N LYS A 72 -30.26 12.37 -27.26
CA LYS A 72 -30.33 12.78 -28.67
C LYS A 72 -31.04 11.73 -29.54
N ARG A 73 -30.73 10.46 -29.39
CA ARG A 73 -31.38 9.37 -30.13
C ARG A 73 -32.83 9.17 -29.73
N GLN A 74 -33.15 9.39 -28.46
CA GLN A 74 -34.54 9.40 -27.99
C GLN A 74 -35.34 10.49 -28.68
N ALA A 75 -34.83 11.73 -28.74
CA ALA A 75 -35.49 12.84 -29.43
C ALA A 75 -35.65 12.58 -30.95
N GLN A 76 -34.64 11.99 -31.57
CA GLN A 76 -34.71 11.59 -32.99
C GLN A 76 -35.77 10.51 -33.25
N LEU A 77 -35.89 9.55 -32.32
CA LEU A 77 -36.94 8.52 -32.40
C LEU A 77 -38.33 9.11 -32.35
N GLU A 78 -38.58 10.08 -31.46
CA GLU A 78 -39.85 10.78 -31.35
C GLU A 78 -40.20 11.53 -32.63
N LEU A 79 -39.22 12.20 -33.27
CA LEU A 79 -39.40 12.87 -34.56
C LEU A 79 -39.65 11.87 -35.69
N ALA A 80 -38.94 10.74 -35.73
CA ALA A 80 -39.14 9.69 -36.71
C ALA A 80 -40.56 9.08 -36.59
N GLN A 81 -41.02 8.85 -35.37
CA GLN A 81 -42.35 8.34 -35.11
C GLN A 81 -43.45 9.32 -35.61
N ALA A 82 -43.21 10.63 -35.41
CA ALA A 82 -44.11 11.67 -35.89
C ALA A 82 -44.18 11.75 -37.44
N SER A 83 -43.04 11.46 -38.12
CA SER A 83 -43.00 11.42 -39.59
C SER A 83 -43.63 10.17 -40.20
N GLY A 84 -43.73 9.06 -39.46
CA GLY A 84 -44.28 7.79 -39.90
C GLY A 84 -43.34 6.99 -40.84
N GLU A 85 -42.09 7.41 -41.00
CA GLU A 85 -41.10 6.71 -41.86
C GLU A 85 -40.49 5.51 -41.12
N VAL A 86 -40.89 4.30 -41.50
CA VAL A 86 -40.55 3.04 -40.81
C VAL A 86 -39.02 2.81 -40.70
N ASP A 87 -38.29 3.07 -41.76
CA ASP A 87 -36.82 2.87 -41.79
C ASP A 87 -36.11 3.81 -40.79
N LEU A 88 -36.56 5.04 -40.67
CA LEU A 88 -36.01 6.02 -39.71
C LEU A 88 -36.34 5.65 -38.27
N ILE A 89 -37.54 5.13 -38.04
CA ILE A 89 -37.98 4.67 -36.72
C ILE A 89 -37.09 3.50 -36.28
N GLU A 90 -36.92 2.50 -37.13
CA GLU A 90 -36.09 1.32 -36.84
C GLU A 90 -34.65 1.70 -36.57
N PHE A 91 -34.04 2.56 -37.39
CA PHE A 91 -32.68 3.04 -37.20
C PHE A 91 -32.53 3.80 -35.87
N ALA A 92 -33.40 4.74 -35.57
CA ALA A 92 -33.35 5.53 -34.34
C ALA A 92 -33.52 4.65 -33.08
N GLU A 93 -34.36 3.64 -33.16
CA GLU A 93 -34.59 2.68 -32.08
C GLU A 93 -33.37 1.80 -31.83
N GLN A 94 -32.71 1.30 -32.88
CA GLN A 94 -31.47 0.54 -32.79
C GLN A 94 -30.32 1.35 -32.15
N GLU A 95 -30.17 2.61 -32.60
CA GLU A 95 -29.13 3.52 -32.06
C GLU A 95 -29.41 3.85 -30.57
N LYS A 96 -30.64 4.16 -30.21
CA LYS A 96 -31.04 4.39 -28.83
C LYS A 96 -30.73 3.18 -27.95
N ASN A 97 -31.08 1.98 -28.40
CA ASN A 97 -30.83 0.75 -27.65
C ASN A 97 -29.33 0.45 -27.51
N ALA A 98 -28.52 0.76 -28.53
CA ALA A 98 -27.06 0.64 -28.45
C ALA A 98 -26.47 1.53 -27.35
N TYR A 99 -26.94 2.78 -27.23
CA TYR A 99 -26.50 3.68 -26.15
C TYR A 99 -27.04 3.26 -24.77
N ALA A 100 -28.27 2.76 -24.68
CA ALA A 100 -28.81 2.20 -23.45
C ALA A 100 -27.95 1.02 -22.93
N ASN A 101 -27.57 0.11 -23.82
CA ASN A 101 -26.70 -1.02 -23.48
C ASN A 101 -25.29 -0.56 -23.07
N ARG A 102 -24.76 0.47 -23.72
CA ARG A 102 -23.46 1.05 -23.38
C ARG A 102 -23.48 1.69 -21.99
N ILE A 103 -24.54 2.43 -21.66
CA ILE A 103 -24.73 3.02 -20.32
C ILE A 103 -24.78 1.92 -19.26
N ALA A 104 -25.56 0.86 -19.47
CA ALA A 104 -25.64 -0.26 -18.54
C ALA A 104 -24.28 -0.95 -18.31
N ALA A 105 -23.48 -1.15 -19.36
CA ALA A 105 -22.15 -1.72 -19.27
C ALA A 105 -21.17 -0.79 -18.52
N LEU A 106 -21.26 0.52 -18.76
CA LEU A 106 -20.46 1.53 -18.07
C LEU A 106 -20.83 1.62 -16.59
N ASP A 107 -22.11 1.58 -16.24
CA ASP A 107 -22.59 1.56 -14.86
C ASP A 107 -22.04 0.37 -14.09
N GLN A 108 -22.07 -0.81 -14.69
CA GLN A 108 -21.49 -2.02 -14.09
C GLN A 108 -19.96 -1.90 -13.89
N SER A 109 -19.26 -1.38 -14.90
CA SER A 109 -17.81 -1.17 -14.81
C SER A 109 -17.43 -0.15 -13.75
N ILE A 110 -18.17 0.96 -13.63
CA ILE A 110 -17.95 2.00 -12.63
C ILE A 110 -18.20 1.46 -11.22
N GLU A 111 -19.26 0.69 -11.04
CA GLU A 111 -19.55 0.04 -9.75
C GLU A 111 -18.44 -0.90 -9.33
N GLN A 112 -17.98 -1.75 -10.24
CA GLN A 112 -16.87 -2.69 -9.98
C GLN A 112 -15.60 -1.95 -9.59
N VAL A 113 -15.16 -0.96 -10.37
CA VAL A 113 -13.95 -0.18 -10.09
C VAL A 113 -14.08 0.59 -8.77
N THR A 114 -15.26 1.12 -8.47
CA THR A 114 -15.53 1.85 -7.21
C THR A 114 -15.36 0.92 -6.00
N ASN A 115 -15.93 -0.29 -6.07
CA ASN A 115 -15.83 -1.27 -5.00
C ASN A 115 -14.38 -1.77 -4.80
N GLU A 116 -13.65 -1.99 -5.91
CA GLU A 116 -12.24 -2.37 -5.87
C GLU A 116 -11.37 -1.27 -5.25
N LEU A 117 -11.57 -0.02 -5.66
CA LEU A 117 -10.84 1.14 -5.11
C LEU A 117 -11.06 1.28 -3.61
N PHE A 118 -12.31 1.22 -3.15
CA PHE A 118 -12.62 1.33 -1.72
C PHE A 118 -11.89 0.29 -0.88
N GLY A 119 -11.87 -0.97 -1.31
CA GLY A 119 -11.17 -2.05 -0.63
C GLY A 119 -9.65 -1.89 -0.65
N LEU A 120 -9.09 -1.43 -1.78
CA LEU A 120 -7.65 -1.23 -1.96
C LEU A 120 -7.14 -0.02 -1.19
N GLU A 121 -7.85 1.10 -1.19
CA GLU A 121 -7.50 2.31 -0.44
C GLU A 121 -7.39 2.02 1.06
N ARG A 122 -8.37 1.30 1.61
CA ARG A 122 -8.34 0.90 3.01
C ARG A 122 -7.13 0.06 3.34
N LYS A 123 -6.81 -0.95 2.54
CA LYS A 123 -5.62 -1.80 2.73
C LYS A 123 -4.32 -1.02 2.57
N PHE A 124 -4.27 -0.08 1.64
CA PHE A 124 -3.12 0.78 1.43
C PHE A 124 -2.83 1.66 2.66
N GLU A 125 -3.87 2.27 3.27
CA GLU A 125 -3.71 3.03 4.51
C GLU A 125 -3.27 2.14 5.69
N GLU A 126 -3.85 0.95 5.83
CA GLU A 126 -3.42 -0.03 6.84
C GLU A 126 -1.92 -0.40 6.68
N MET A 127 -1.45 -0.56 5.45
CA MET A 127 -0.03 -0.83 5.17
C MET A 127 0.87 0.33 5.57
N LYS A 128 0.48 1.57 5.27
CA LYS A 128 1.24 2.77 5.67
C LYS A 128 1.37 2.87 7.19
N HIS A 129 0.30 2.59 7.92
CA HIS A 129 0.33 2.55 9.38
C HIS A 129 1.27 1.47 9.91
N LYS A 130 1.24 0.27 9.36
CA LYS A 130 2.14 -0.81 9.76
C LYS A 130 3.62 -0.49 9.51
N ILE A 131 3.93 0.18 8.41
CA ILE A 131 5.30 0.64 8.13
C ILE A 131 5.75 1.67 9.19
N LYS A 132 4.87 2.60 9.59
CA LYS A 132 5.17 3.54 10.67
C LYS A 132 5.44 2.82 12.00
N ASP A 133 4.64 1.82 12.33
CA ASP A 133 4.81 1.01 13.55
C ASP A 133 6.15 0.25 13.52
N MET A 134 6.52 -0.30 12.38
CA MET A 134 7.83 -0.94 12.20
C MET A 134 8.99 0.04 12.37
N ARG A 135 8.87 1.27 11.88
CA ARG A 135 9.88 2.32 12.09
C ARG A 135 10.03 2.71 13.56
N VAL A 136 8.92 2.83 14.30
CA VAL A 136 8.95 3.06 15.74
C VAL A 136 9.67 1.90 16.44
N ARG A 137 9.39 0.68 16.07
CA ARG A 137 10.03 -0.50 16.63
C ARG A 137 11.52 -0.57 16.33
N GLN A 138 11.92 -0.17 15.14
CA GLN A 138 13.33 0.00 14.76
C GLN A 138 14.05 0.98 15.69
N LEU A 139 13.46 2.14 15.96
CA LEU A 139 14.02 3.12 16.88
C LEU A 139 14.15 2.58 18.31
N GLN A 140 13.16 1.81 18.76
CA GLN A 140 13.21 1.16 20.08
C GLN A 140 14.36 0.13 20.17
N LEU A 141 14.59 -0.65 19.12
CA LEU A 141 15.69 -1.61 19.05
C LEU A 141 17.05 -0.90 19.03
N MET A 142 17.17 0.18 18.26
CA MET A 142 18.39 1.01 18.24
C MET A 142 18.69 1.60 19.63
N GLY A 143 17.67 2.07 20.33
CA GLY A 143 17.81 2.55 21.70
C GLY A 143 18.32 1.47 22.66
N LYS A 144 17.77 0.27 22.59
CA LYS A 144 18.22 -0.88 23.39
C LYS A 144 19.67 -1.27 23.06
N GLU A 145 20.05 -1.30 21.79
CA GLU A 145 21.42 -1.58 21.36
C GLU A 145 22.40 -0.55 21.91
N ASN A 146 22.05 0.74 21.88
CA ASN A 146 22.89 1.81 22.43
C ASN A 146 23.12 1.64 23.94
N VAL A 147 22.09 1.26 24.69
CA VAL A 147 22.20 0.99 26.14
C VAL A 147 23.14 -0.19 26.39
N VAL A 148 22.98 -1.28 25.65
CA VAL A 148 23.87 -2.45 25.79
C VAL A 148 25.33 -2.10 25.46
N ARG A 149 25.57 -1.33 24.40
CA ARG A 149 26.92 -0.86 24.06
C ARG A 149 27.52 0.03 25.16
N ALA A 150 26.72 0.92 25.74
CA ALA A 150 27.16 1.78 26.83
C ALA A 150 27.57 0.95 28.07
N HIS A 151 26.78 -0.06 28.45
CA HIS A 151 27.12 -0.97 29.54
C HIS A 151 28.42 -1.73 29.28
N HIS A 152 28.59 -2.28 28.09
CA HIS A 152 29.85 -2.96 27.73
C HIS A 152 31.06 -2.04 27.79
N GLN A 153 30.95 -0.78 27.40
CA GLN A 153 32.02 0.19 27.52
C GLN A 153 32.35 0.50 29.00
N MET A 154 31.34 0.69 29.85
CA MET A 154 31.54 0.90 31.29
C MET A 154 32.20 -0.29 31.94
N ASP A 155 31.79 -1.50 31.65
CA ASP A 155 32.37 -2.73 32.17
C ASP A 155 33.85 -2.87 31.76
N ARG A 156 34.22 -2.54 30.52
CA ARG A 156 35.58 -2.52 30.07
C ARG A 156 36.45 -1.51 30.82
N VAL A 157 35.94 -0.32 31.06
CA VAL A 157 36.64 0.73 31.83
C VAL A 157 36.86 0.28 33.27
N GLN A 158 35.87 -0.35 33.91
CA GLN A 158 36.01 -0.89 35.25
C GLN A 158 37.07 -2.02 35.33
N LEU A 159 37.09 -2.92 34.35
CA LEU A 159 38.09 -3.98 34.26
C LEU A 159 39.49 -3.41 34.09
N MET A 160 39.68 -2.45 33.19
CA MET A 160 40.97 -1.77 32.98
C MET A 160 41.41 -1.00 34.25
N GLY A 161 40.48 -0.39 34.98
CA GLY A 161 40.78 0.24 36.26
C GLY A 161 41.26 -0.74 37.32
N LYS A 162 40.63 -1.91 37.43
CA LYS A 162 41.04 -2.97 38.36
C LYS A 162 42.44 -3.55 37.99
N GLU A 163 42.72 -3.79 36.71
CA GLU A 163 44.04 -4.26 36.25
C GLU A 163 45.14 -3.23 36.57
N ASN A 164 44.90 -1.96 36.39
CA ASN A 164 45.87 -0.91 36.70
C ASN A 164 46.14 -0.80 38.21
N VAL A 165 45.11 -0.95 39.06
CA VAL A 165 45.28 -0.98 40.51
C VAL A 165 46.09 -2.19 40.95
N VAL A 166 45.86 -3.37 40.39
CA VAL A 166 46.63 -4.59 40.68
C VAL A 166 48.08 -4.44 40.22
N ARG A 167 48.33 -3.84 39.07
CA ARG A 167 49.69 -3.56 38.60
C ARG A 167 50.44 -2.58 39.51
N ALA A 168 49.77 -1.52 39.97
CA ALA A 168 50.34 -0.54 40.89
C ALA A 168 50.72 -1.17 42.23
N HIS A 169 49.89 -2.05 42.80
CA HIS A 169 50.19 -2.80 44.01
C HIS A 169 51.39 -3.70 43.85
N HIS A 170 51.48 -4.42 42.72
CA HIS A 170 52.62 -5.31 42.43
C HIS A 170 53.95 -4.57 42.24
N GLN A 171 53.90 -3.31 41.81
CA GLN A 171 55.09 -2.47 41.72
C GLN A 171 55.54 -1.90 43.09
N MET A 172 54.59 -1.62 43.97
CA MET A 172 54.91 -1.15 45.31
C MET A 172 55.52 -2.25 46.22
N ASP A 173 55.16 -3.52 46.01
CA ASP A 173 55.70 -4.65 46.77
C ASP A 173 57.13 -5.08 46.34
N ARG A 174 57.67 -4.46 45.27
CA ARG A 174 59.05 -4.76 44.74
C ARG A 174 60.05 -3.68 45.08
N VAL A 175 59.70 -2.67 45.87
CA VAL A 175 60.64 -1.65 46.41
C VAL A 175 60.90 -1.89 47.89
#